data_2fb401069f20fd92bc612531d7d0b551
#
_entry.id   2fb401069f20fd92bc612531d7d0b551
#
_cell.length_a   1.000
_cell.length_b   1.000
_cell.length_c   1.000
_cell.angle_alpha   90.00
_cell.angle_beta   90.00
_cell.angle_gamma   90.00
#
_symmetry.space_group_name_H-M   'P 1'
#
loop_
_entity.id
_entity.type
_entity.pdbx_description
1 polymer ?
#
loop_
_entity_poly.entity_id
_entity_poly.type
_entity_poly.pdbx_seq_one_letter_code
_entity_poly.pdbx_strand_id
1 'polypeptide(L)'
;MRVLFVSSYPHLPDVTGGLQTTTHDLCLAIRELGAEAAVLCGRAPAVAMDTDDTLTRDEHLGYPVLRATRPLEALPQVAAAWEADAIVVQSGTYLSSLVLASLDTGRPTAVYLHNVETHQLGGHLVADPSLLYLANSDFTARRWRALYGLDCAVIPPIVSAPTYRAERQGDKVLFVNPTPIKGVERLFELAAACPELPFLVMESWPLDPAWRAHGQARAARLGNVEWRGPSDGMREVFGQSRVLLMPSVWEESFGRTVVEAQLNGLPVLASRRGALPELVGDGGAVLDLEAPLADWAAALRHLHGPGAAAQRAAALRRGAAHVAGTASTVARLLGLLQLHAASVAPRVPVPAPPPAPAPTPAHAAVREVPPRQPRREDCLFYHSTTLPDGEEVVGDWDLRPNTAQYLGGVDFNGRSVLEIGPASGHLSFHMEAAGAQVTCLEPPMSHLWDVVPHEGFDTPRWRHGFTRSIEGVRHSFWYVHRQRRSRVRLIEADPYALPAELGEFDIGLMASVLLHCRRPFDMVQSVAARTRRTVIVTELYDPSLGPRALCQLQPHRGVQQVDTWWLFTPQFFVSTLGLLGFTEARVILHEQSQPSQNRQVPMFTVVCERPGA
;
A
#
# COMPACT_ATOMS: atom_id res chain seq x y z
N MET A 1 25.37 -17.39 17.97
CA MET A 1 24.79 -16.42 17.02
C MET A 1 23.51 -15.87 17.61
N ARG A 2 23.34 -14.55 17.61
CA ARG A 2 22.15 -13.84 18.09
C ARG A 2 21.35 -13.30 16.91
N VAL A 3 20.16 -13.84 16.67
CA VAL A 3 19.30 -13.50 15.54
C VAL A 3 18.15 -12.63 16.00
N LEU A 4 18.06 -11.39 15.54
CA LEU A 4 16.96 -10.47 15.83
C LEU A 4 15.94 -10.50 14.69
N PHE A 5 14.74 -11.04 14.95
CA PHE A 5 13.60 -10.93 14.06
C PHE A 5 12.90 -9.60 14.24
N VAL A 6 12.57 -8.91 13.15
CA VAL A 6 11.95 -7.58 13.19
C VAL A 6 10.73 -7.53 12.29
N SER A 7 9.61 -7.04 12.82
CA SER A 7 8.39 -6.75 12.05
C SER A 7 7.68 -5.52 12.59
N SER A 8 6.99 -4.79 11.72
CA SER A 8 6.06 -3.73 12.15
C SER A 8 4.75 -4.27 12.73
N TYR A 9 4.42 -5.53 12.45
CA TYR A 9 3.23 -6.17 13.01
C TYR A 9 3.43 -6.54 14.49
N PRO A 10 2.34 -6.57 15.28
CA PRO A 10 2.37 -7.16 16.61
C PRO A 10 2.75 -8.64 16.57
N HIS A 11 3.28 -9.13 17.69
CA HIS A 11 3.64 -10.54 17.87
C HIS A 11 2.70 -11.23 18.88
N LEU A 12 2.90 -12.54 19.07
CA LEU A 12 2.16 -13.30 20.07
C LEU A 12 2.35 -12.72 21.48
N PRO A 13 1.36 -12.78 22.35
CA PRO A 13 0.00 -13.30 22.14
C PRO A 13 -0.96 -12.26 21.54
N ASP A 14 -0.52 -11.03 21.29
CA ASP A 14 -1.38 -9.91 20.90
C ASP A 14 -2.12 -10.16 19.57
N VAL A 15 -1.45 -10.83 18.64
CA VAL A 15 -2.01 -11.23 17.34
C VAL A 15 -1.54 -12.62 16.97
N THR A 16 -2.47 -13.50 16.60
CA THR A 16 -2.17 -14.83 16.09
C THR A 16 -2.29 -14.86 14.57
N GLY A 17 -1.23 -15.28 13.89
CA GLY A 17 -1.20 -15.42 12.43
C GLY A 17 -0.04 -16.29 11.96
N GLY A 18 -0.03 -16.64 10.69
CA GLY A 18 1.01 -17.53 10.13
C GLY A 18 2.43 -17.00 10.29
N LEU A 19 2.64 -15.68 10.16
CA LEU A 19 3.93 -15.04 10.39
C LEU A 19 4.35 -15.15 11.86
N GLN A 20 3.48 -14.75 12.79
CA GLN A 20 3.77 -14.72 14.23
C GLN A 20 4.09 -16.13 14.75
N THR A 21 3.26 -17.11 14.39
CA THR A 21 3.47 -18.51 14.78
C THR A 21 4.74 -19.08 14.15
N THR A 22 5.04 -18.76 12.90
CA THR A 22 6.31 -19.18 12.25
C THR A 22 7.52 -18.59 12.98
N THR A 23 7.47 -17.30 13.31
CA THR A 23 8.57 -16.63 14.04
C THR A 23 8.75 -17.23 15.42
N HIS A 24 7.64 -17.52 16.12
CA HIS A 24 7.68 -18.18 17.43
C HIS A 24 8.36 -19.55 17.37
N ASP A 25 7.89 -20.43 16.46
CA ASP A 25 8.46 -21.75 16.29
C ASP A 25 9.95 -21.68 15.89
N LEU A 26 10.34 -20.72 15.02
CA LEU A 26 11.74 -20.52 14.66
C LEU A 26 12.59 -20.04 15.84
N CYS A 27 12.10 -19.10 16.65
CA CYS A 27 12.83 -18.62 17.83
C CYS A 27 13.11 -19.76 18.81
N LEU A 28 12.11 -20.60 19.10
CA LEU A 28 12.30 -21.77 19.97
C LEU A 28 13.30 -22.77 19.38
N ALA A 29 13.15 -23.13 18.12
CA ALA A 29 14.03 -24.11 17.47
C ALA A 29 15.47 -23.60 17.29
N ILE A 30 15.67 -22.31 17.06
CA ILE A 30 17.01 -21.68 17.04
C ILE A 30 17.69 -21.84 18.41
N ARG A 31 16.94 -21.63 19.49
CA ARG A 31 17.45 -21.77 20.87
C ARG A 31 17.77 -23.23 21.23
N GLU A 32 16.98 -24.18 20.76
CA GLU A 32 17.28 -25.62 20.89
C GLU A 32 18.60 -26.01 20.22
N LEU A 33 19.00 -25.32 19.14
CA LEU A 33 20.29 -25.51 18.47
C LEU A 33 21.44 -24.71 19.12
N GLY A 34 21.21 -24.07 20.28
CA GLY A 34 22.25 -23.33 21.03
C GLY A 34 22.59 -21.95 20.49
N ALA A 35 21.77 -21.40 19.58
CA ALA A 35 21.81 -19.99 19.19
C ALA A 35 20.79 -19.17 19.99
N GLU A 36 20.87 -17.85 19.91
CA GLU A 36 19.92 -16.95 20.57
C GLU A 36 18.99 -16.30 19.55
N ALA A 37 17.73 -16.12 19.91
CA ALA A 37 16.74 -15.43 19.09
C ALA A 37 15.95 -14.43 19.94
N ALA A 38 15.63 -13.29 19.35
CA ALA A 38 14.74 -12.28 19.94
C ALA A 38 13.84 -11.69 18.85
N VAL A 39 12.74 -11.05 19.27
CA VAL A 39 11.79 -10.41 18.36
C VAL A 39 11.64 -8.93 18.75
N LEU A 40 11.76 -8.04 17.76
CA LEU A 40 11.30 -6.65 17.85
C LEU A 40 10.03 -6.51 17.01
N CYS A 41 8.94 -6.08 17.62
CA CYS A 41 7.63 -6.02 16.95
C CYS A 41 6.85 -4.75 17.30
N GLY A 42 5.80 -4.49 16.51
CA GLY A 42 4.80 -3.46 16.79
C GLY A 42 3.94 -3.81 18.02
N ARG A 43 3.18 -2.83 18.49
CA ARG A 43 2.13 -3.00 19.52
C ARG A 43 0.78 -3.21 18.86
N ALA A 44 -0.11 -3.94 19.51
CA ALA A 44 -1.50 -4.00 19.09
C ALA A 44 -2.18 -2.62 19.23
N PRO A 45 -3.06 -2.22 18.29
CA PRO A 45 -3.68 -0.89 18.28
C PRO A 45 -4.39 -0.52 19.58
N ALA A 46 -5.03 -1.48 20.25
CA ALA A 46 -5.72 -1.26 21.51
C ALA A 46 -4.77 -0.91 22.68
N VAL A 47 -3.51 -1.30 22.60
CA VAL A 47 -2.48 -1.04 23.61
C VAL A 47 -1.68 0.22 23.30
N ALA A 48 -1.61 0.59 22.01
CA ALA A 48 -0.83 1.75 21.56
C ALA A 48 -1.45 3.12 21.98
N MET A 49 -2.74 3.16 22.32
CA MET A 49 -3.42 4.40 22.71
C MET A 49 -3.20 4.81 24.18
N ASP A 50 -2.66 3.93 25.03
CA ASP A 50 -2.61 4.13 26.49
C ASP A 50 -1.18 4.25 27.08
N THR A 51 -0.13 4.19 26.25
CA THR A 51 1.25 4.18 26.78
C THR A 51 2.13 5.20 26.07
N ASP A 52 2.94 5.90 26.88
CA ASP A 52 4.15 6.60 26.40
C ASP A 52 4.98 5.69 25.49
N ASP A 53 5.74 6.28 24.59
CA ASP A 53 6.58 5.66 23.52
C ASP A 53 7.69 4.73 24.07
N THR A 54 7.42 4.02 25.18
CA THR A 54 8.39 3.19 25.88
C THR A 54 8.48 1.80 25.27
N LEU A 55 9.69 1.41 24.90
CA LEU A 55 10.05 0.04 24.56
C LEU A 55 9.77 -0.89 25.77
N THR A 56 8.91 -1.90 25.57
CA THR A 56 8.66 -2.92 26.62
C THR A 56 9.31 -4.23 26.22
N ARG A 57 9.78 -4.99 27.21
CA ARG A 57 10.39 -6.31 27.02
C ARG A 57 9.71 -7.34 27.92
N ASP A 58 9.43 -8.51 27.36
CA ASP A 58 9.03 -9.70 28.10
C ASP A 58 9.71 -10.96 27.55
N GLU A 59 9.61 -12.09 28.29
CA GLU A 59 10.21 -13.37 27.89
C GLU A 59 9.27 -14.55 28.12
N HIS A 60 7.96 -14.32 28.28
CA HIS A 60 6.99 -15.39 28.59
C HIS A 60 6.83 -16.42 27.46
N LEU A 61 7.25 -16.08 26.23
CA LEU A 61 7.28 -17.01 25.10
C LEU A 61 8.55 -17.89 25.05
N GLY A 62 9.44 -17.78 26.04
CA GLY A 62 10.71 -18.51 26.11
C GLY A 62 11.88 -17.83 25.39
N TYR A 63 11.70 -16.63 24.87
CA TYR A 63 12.72 -15.77 24.28
C TYR A 63 12.34 -14.29 24.45
N PRO A 64 13.30 -13.35 24.35
CA PRO A 64 13.01 -11.92 24.46
C PRO A 64 12.09 -11.42 23.34
N VAL A 65 10.99 -10.75 23.73
CA VAL A 65 10.10 -10.02 22.84
C VAL A 65 10.11 -8.55 23.25
N LEU A 66 10.52 -7.70 22.32
CA LEU A 66 10.59 -6.26 22.50
C LEU A 66 9.45 -5.62 21.67
N ARG A 67 8.54 -4.92 22.36
CA ARG A 67 7.40 -4.27 21.73
C ARG A 67 7.58 -2.75 21.73
N ALA A 68 7.52 -2.15 20.55
CA ALA A 68 7.64 -0.72 20.36
C ALA A 68 6.44 -0.17 19.60
N THR A 69 5.98 1.03 19.92
CA THR A 69 4.97 1.73 19.12
C THR A 69 5.52 2.02 17.73
N ARG A 70 6.83 2.29 17.64
CA ARG A 70 7.57 2.57 16.40
C ARG A 70 8.79 1.66 16.26
N PRO A 71 8.61 0.41 15.80
CA PRO A 71 9.73 -0.54 15.64
C PRO A 71 10.86 -0.01 14.77
N LEU A 72 10.55 0.80 13.75
CA LEU A 72 11.52 1.42 12.86
C LEU A 72 12.52 2.31 13.64
N GLU A 73 12.04 3.12 14.56
CA GLU A 73 12.85 4.03 15.37
C GLU A 73 13.63 3.29 16.47
N ALA A 74 13.02 2.23 17.04
CA ALA A 74 13.64 1.43 18.09
C ALA A 74 14.73 0.47 17.58
N LEU A 75 14.68 0.08 16.30
CA LEU A 75 15.55 -0.96 15.75
C LEU A 75 17.05 -0.72 15.96
N PRO A 76 17.65 0.46 15.68
CA PRO A 76 19.08 0.66 15.86
C PRO A 76 19.53 0.46 17.31
N GLN A 77 18.77 1.01 18.26
CA GLN A 77 19.06 0.89 19.70
C GLN A 77 18.92 -0.56 20.19
N VAL A 78 17.85 -1.25 19.77
CA VAL A 78 17.60 -2.64 20.13
C VAL A 78 18.67 -3.56 19.57
N ALA A 79 19.03 -3.41 18.28
CA ALA A 79 20.06 -4.21 17.63
C ALA A 79 21.44 -4.04 18.31
N ALA A 80 21.76 -2.83 18.75
CA ALA A 80 23.00 -2.54 19.45
C ALA A 80 22.97 -3.11 20.88
N ALA A 81 21.92 -2.84 21.67
CA ALA A 81 21.81 -3.26 23.06
C ALA A 81 21.72 -4.78 23.24
N TRP A 82 21.08 -5.46 22.28
CA TRP A 82 20.99 -6.92 22.26
C TRP A 82 22.19 -7.59 21.57
N GLU A 83 23.11 -6.79 20.97
CA GLU A 83 24.29 -7.25 20.26
C GLU A 83 23.94 -8.28 19.15
N ALA A 84 22.96 -7.94 18.31
CA ALA A 84 22.51 -8.81 17.24
C ALA A 84 23.66 -9.14 16.27
N ASP A 85 23.89 -10.41 15.98
CA ASP A 85 24.83 -10.86 14.93
C ASP A 85 24.21 -10.77 13.53
N ALA A 86 22.88 -10.93 13.45
CA ALA A 86 22.12 -10.79 12.21
C ALA A 86 20.70 -10.29 12.52
N ILE A 87 20.15 -9.54 11.59
CA ILE A 87 18.77 -9.03 11.65
C ILE A 87 17.96 -9.70 10.54
N VAL A 88 16.79 -10.25 10.88
CA VAL A 88 15.84 -10.83 9.92
C VAL A 88 14.59 -9.95 9.90
N VAL A 89 14.51 -9.07 8.91
CA VAL A 89 13.33 -8.22 8.70
C VAL A 89 12.23 -9.07 8.05
N GLN A 90 11.05 -9.06 8.62
CA GLN A 90 9.92 -9.86 8.17
C GLN A 90 8.82 -9.00 7.56
N SER A 91 7.95 -9.63 6.77
CA SER A 91 6.79 -8.97 6.18
C SER A 91 6.02 -8.15 7.21
N GLY A 92 5.56 -6.98 6.77
CA GLY A 92 4.82 -6.01 7.58
C GLY A 92 4.57 -4.74 6.80
N THR A 93 3.84 -3.79 7.37
CA THR A 93 3.76 -2.44 6.83
C THR A 93 5.13 -1.76 6.91
N TYR A 94 5.49 -0.96 5.92
CA TYR A 94 6.80 -0.27 5.84
C TYR A 94 8.01 -1.21 5.79
N LEU A 95 7.87 -2.38 5.17
CA LEU A 95 8.95 -3.37 5.09
C LEU A 95 10.26 -2.76 4.52
N SER A 96 10.17 -1.98 3.44
CA SER A 96 11.35 -1.34 2.82
C SER A 96 12.07 -0.38 3.77
N SER A 97 11.32 0.38 4.57
CA SER A 97 11.90 1.29 5.58
C SER A 97 12.61 0.52 6.69
N LEU A 98 12.03 -0.61 7.16
CA LEU A 98 12.68 -1.48 8.13
C LEU A 98 13.95 -2.13 7.57
N VAL A 99 13.97 -2.50 6.30
CA VAL A 99 15.16 -3.03 5.62
C VAL A 99 16.26 -1.98 5.58
N LEU A 100 15.95 -0.74 5.20
CA LEU A 100 16.92 0.35 5.19
C LEU A 100 17.47 0.64 6.59
N ALA A 101 16.60 0.76 7.59
CA ALA A 101 17.03 0.97 8.98
C ALA A 101 17.88 -0.20 9.52
N SER A 102 17.61 -1.42 9.09
CA SER A 102 18.42 -2.59 9.42
C SER A 102 19.81 -2.50 8.81
N LEU A 103 19.93 -2.12 7.53
CA LEU A 103 21.20 -1.89 6.84
C LEU A 103 22.01 -0.78 7.51
N ASP A 104 21.36 0.29 7.97
CA ASP A 104 22.03 1.41 8.66
C ASP A 104 22.64 1.01 10.01
N THR A 105 22.17 -0.10 10.62
CA THR A 105 22.83 -0.64 11.83
C THR A 105 24.22 -1.24 11.55
N GLY A 106 24.59 -1.42 10.28
CA GLY A 106 25.80 -2.14 9.86
C GLY A 106 25.77 -3.65 10.12
N ARG A 107 24.64 -4.21 10.55
CA ARG A 107 24.46 -5.64 10.82
C ARG A 107 24.07 -6.39 9.56
N PRO A 108 24.52 -7.66 9.38
CA PRO A 108 24.05 -8.54 8.33
C PRO A 108 22.52 -8.61 8.34
N THR A 109 21.89 -8.28 7.21
CA THR A 109 20.44 -8.15 7.10
C THR A 109 19.86 -9.19 6.15
N ALA A 110 18.91 -9.96 6.62
CA ALA A 110 18.06 -10.83 5.80
C ALA A 110 16.63 -10.29 5.76
N VAL A 111 15.95 -10.51 4.64
CA VAL A 111 14.53 -10.15 4.44
C VAL A 111 13.74 -11.43 4.25
N TYR A 112 12.88 -11.77 5.21
CA TYR A 112 12.08 -12.99 5.14
C TYR A 112 10.65 -12.67 4.71
N LEU A 113 10.32 -13.07 3.49
CA LEU A 113 9.07 -12.77 2.80
C LEU A 113 8.03 -13.84 3.12
N HIS A 114 6.98 -13.46 3.84
CA HIS A 114 5.89 -14.33 4.28
C HIS A 114 4.61 -14.16 3.46
N ASN A 115 4.52 -13.16 2.62
CA ASN A 115 3.36 -12.83 1.79
C ASN A 115 3.81 -12.41 0.38
N VAL A 116 2.86 -12.22 -0.52
CA VAL A 116 3.12 -11.89 -1.93
C VAL A 116 2.50 -10.55 -2.35
N GLU A 117 1.91 -9.84 -1.40
CA GLU A 117 1.29 -8.53 -1.58
C GLU A 117 2.35 -7.43 -1.58
N THR A 118 2.24 -6.53 -2.54
CA THR A 118 3.17 -5.41 -2.70
C THR A 118 2.71 -4.11 -2.04
N HIS A 119 1.41 -3.98 -1.74
CA HIS A 119 0.83 -2.75 -1.20
C HIS A 119 1.28 -2.41 0.23
N GLN A 120 1.86 -3.38 0.96
CA GLN A 120 2.34 -3.20 2.33
C GLN A 120 3.85 -2.90 2.40
N LEU A 121 4.56 -2.90 1.27
CA LEU A 121 6.02 -2.70 1.26
C LEU A 121 6.43 -1.33 1.77
N GLY A 122 5.62 -0.29 1.53
CA GLY A 122 5.97 1.10 1.85
C GLY A 122 7.17 1.61 1.05
N GLY A 123 7.39 1.07 -0.16
CA GLY A 123 8.49 1.36 -1.05
C GLY A 123 8.83 0.19 -1.97
N HIS A 124 10.06 0.11 -2.43
CA HIS A 124 10.57 -0.97 -3.29
C HIS A 124 11.57 -1.85 -2.55
N LEU A 125 11.56 -3.14 -2.87
CA LEU A 125 12.66 -4.04 -2.55
C LEU A 125 13.59 -4.10 -3.76
N VAL A 126 14.89 -4.10 -3.50
CA VAL A 126 15.92 -4.11 -4.55
C VAL A 126 16.82 -5.33 -4.39
N ALA A 127 17.31 -5.88 -5.50
CA ALA A 127 18.34 -6.89 -5.48
C ALA A 127 19.67 -6.21 -5.09
N ASP A 128 20.04 -6.34 -3.82
CA ASP A 128 21.27 -5.78 -3.26
C ASP A 128 22.10 -6.92 -2.66
N PRO A 129 23.40 -7.08 -3.02
CA PRO A 129 24.25 -8.14 -2.48
C PRO A 129 24.48 -8.05 -0.97
N SER A 130 24.20 -6.90 -0.34
CA SER A 130 24.23 -6.75 1.12
C SER A 130 22.95 -7.26 1.81
N LEU A 131 21.97 -7.78 1.05
CA LEU A 131 20.73 -8.35 1.56
C LEU A 131 20.61 -9.83 1.21
N LEU A 132 20.25 -10.64 2.20
CA LEU A 132 19.86 -12.03 2.00
C LEU A 132 18.33 -12.12 1.93
N TYR A 133 17.79 -12.50 0.77
CA TYR A 133 16.35 -12.72 0.65
C TYR A 133 15.98 -14.16 0.98
N LEU A 134 14.95 -14.32 1.82
CA LEU A 134 14.37 -15.59 2.22
C LEU A 134 12.88 -15.59 1.85
N ALA A 135 12.37 -16.73 1.42
CA ALA A 135 10.96 -16.94 1.12
C ALA A 135 10.42 -18.15 1.87
N ASN A 136 9.14 -18.12 2.24
CA ASN A 136 8.51 -19.19 2.99
C ASN A 136 8.08 -20.40 2.12
N SER A 137 8.13 -20.28 0.79
CA SER A 137 7.81 -21.35 -0.17
C SER A 137 8.48 -21.12 -1.51
N ASP A 138 8.54 -22.16 -2.35
CA ASP A 138 9.00 -22.02 -3.73
C ASP A 138 8.06 -21.10 -4.54
N PHE A 139 6.75 -21.13 -4.29
CA PHE A 139 5.80 -20.20 -4.88
C PHE A 139 6.15 -18.74 -4.55
N THR A 140 6.38 -18.43 -3.28
CA THR A 140 6.75 -17.08 -2.83
C THR A 140 8.08 -16.65 -3.46
N ALA A 141 9.09 -17.52 -3.50
CA ALA A 141 10.37 -17.24 -4.14
C ALA A 141 10.21 -16.90 -5.63
N ARG A 142 9.45 -17.73 -6.38
CA ARG A 142 9.18 -17.47 -7.80
C ARG A 142 8.42 -16.16 -8.01
N ARG A 143 7.45 -15.84 -7.13
CA ARG A 143 6.66 -14.61 -7.21
C ARG A 143 7.53 -13.37 -7.06
N TRP A 144 8.40 -13.33 -6.05
CA TRP A 144 9.29 -12.21 -5.81
C TRP A 144 10.41 -12.09 -6.86
N ARG A 145 10.88 -13.20 -7.40
CA ARG A 145 11.78 -13.17 -8.57
C ARG A 145 11.09 -12.54 -9.78
N ALA A 146 9.84 -12.90 -10.05
CA ALA A 146 9.09 -12.35 -11.19
C ALA A 146 8.77 -10.85 -11.02
N LEU A 147 8.50 -10.39 -9.79
CA LEU A 147 8.13 -9.00 -9.51
C LEU A 147 9.33 -8.05 -9.43
N TYR A 148 10.41 -8.48 -8.79
CA TYR A 148 11.53 -7.60 -8.43
C TYR A 148 12.91 -8.18 -8.75
N GLY A 149 13.01 -9.31 -9.41
CA GLY A 149 14.29 -9.97 -9.70
C GLY A 149 15.02 -10.53 -8.48
N LEU A 150 14.31 -10.76 -7.35
CA LEU A 150 14.92 -11.20 -6.11
C LEU A 150 15.19 -12.70 -6.11
N ASP A 151 16.44 -13.09 -5.84
CA ASP A 151 16.80 -14.48 -5.59
C ASP A 151 16.61 -14.82 -4.10
N CYS A 152 15.56 -15.58 -3.80
CA CYS A 152 15.22 -15.96 -2.44
C CYS A 152 15.66 -17.39 -2.12
N ALA A 153 16.36 -17.58 -1.02
CA ALA A 153 16.54 -18.92 -0.45
C ALA A 153 15.24 -19.35 0.26
N VAL A 154 14.76 -20.56 -0.03
CA VAL A 154 13.50 -21.03 0.56
C VAL A 154 13.75 -21.62 1.95
N ILE A 155 13.11 -21.02 2.96
CA ILE A 155 13.06 -21.50 4.36
C ILE A 155 11.58 -21.72 4.68
N PRO A 156 11.05 -22.94 4.57
CA PRO A 156 9.64 -23.19 4.87
C PRO A 156 9.35 -22.97 6.37
N PRO A 157 8.14 -22.49 6.72
CA PRO A 157 7.69 -22.44 8.11
C PRO A 157 7.81 -23.80 8.77
N ILE A 158 8.39 -23.84 9.94
CA ILE A 158 8.41 -25.06 10.76
C ILE A 158 7.11 -25.17 11.56
N VAL A 159 6.71 -26.39 11.89
CA VAL A 159 5.46 -26.68 12.61
C VAL A 159 5.76 -27.63 13.77
N SER A 160 5.37 -27.21 14.97
CA SER A 160 5.56 -28.00 16.20
C SER A 160 4.59 -29.18 16.28
N ALA A 161 5.09 -30.41 16.11
CA ALA A 161 4.24 -31.60 16.22
C ALA A 161 3.54 -31.71 17.60
N PRO A 162 4.20 -31.45 18.76
CA PRO A 162 3.54 -31.46 20.05
C PRO A 162 2.35 -30.50 20.15
N THR A 163 2.37 -29.38 19.43
CA THR A 163 1.30 -28.38 19.47
C THR A 163 0.06 -28.83 18.70
N TYR A 164 0.24 -29.52 17.57
CA TYR A 164 -0.86 -29.77 16.63
C TYR A 164 -1.29 -31.23 16.51
N ARG A 165 -0.44 -32.21 16.89
CA ARG A 165 -0.72 -33.62 16.70
C ARG A 165 -1.78 -34.10 17.70
N ALA A 166 -2.92 -34.58 17.18
CA ALA A 166 -3.99 -35.20 17.95
C ALA A 166 -3.82 -36.73 18.08
N GLU A 167 -4.38 -37.28 19.14
CA GLU A 167 -4.40 -38.74 19.37
C GLU A 167 -5.59 -39.43 18.68
N ARG A 168 -6.64 -38.66 18.39
CA ARG A 168 -7.90 -39.17 17.83
C ARG A 168 -8.19 -38.51 16.50
N GLN A 169 -8.96 -39.16 15.64
CA GLN A 169 -9.47 -38.61 14.40
C GLN A 169 -11.00 -38.61 14.43
N GLY A 170 -11.60 -37.45 14.22
CA GLY A 170 -13.05 -37.27 14.11
C GLY A 170 -13.57 -37.43 12.67
N ASP A 171 -14.71 -36.84 12.41
CA ASP A 171 -15.43 -36.96 11.14
C ASP A 171 -15.74 -35.63 10.46
N LYS A 172 -15.34 -34.47 11.07
CA LYS A 172 -15.72 -33.16 10.58
C LYS A 172 -14.83 -32.70 9.41
N VAL A 173 -15.44 -31.92 8.51
CA VAL A 173 -14.73 -31.12 7.51
C VAL A 173 -14.31 -29.80 8.15
N LEU A 174 -13.01 -29.63 8.36
CA LEU A 174 -12.46 -28.43 9.00
C LEU A 174 -12.27 -27.30 8.01
N PHE A 175 -12.69 -26.10 8.37
CA PHE A 175 -12.39 -24.85 7.69
C PHE A 175 -11.89 -23.81 8.69
N VAL A 176 -10.78 -23.15 8.39
CA VAL A 176 -10.16 -22.17 9.29
C VAL A 176 -10.18 -20.77 8.65
N ASN A 177 -10.45 -19.76 9.45
CA ASN A 177 -10.57 -18.35 9.05
C ASN A 177 -11.74 -18.08 8.07
N PRO A 178 -12.99 -18.00 8.56
CA PRO A 178 -14.17 -17.84 7.73
C PRO A 178 -14.32 -16.42 7.16
N THR A 179 -13.43 -16.07 6.25
CA THR A 179 -13.42 -14.78 5.52
C THR A 179 -13.59 -15.00 4.02
N PRO A 180 -14.07 -14.00 3.27
CA PRO A 180 -14.22 -14.11 1.81
C PRO A 180 -12.94 -14.52 1.09
N ILE A 181 -11.79 -13.98 1.49
CA ILE A 181 -10.50 -14.30 0.86
C ILE A 181 -10.05 -15.75 1.11
N LYS A 182 -10.52 -16.39 2.16
CA LYS A 182 -10.28 -17.80 2.45
C LYS A 182 -11.32 -18.74 1.81
N GLY A 183 -12.29 -18.17 1.08
CA GLY A 183 -13.26 -18.94 0.31
C GLY A 183 -14.45 -19.44 1.12
N VAL A 184 -14.89 -18.71 2.14
CA VAL A 184 -16.02 -19.10 3.00
C VAL A 184 -17.32 -19.29 2.21
N GLU A 185 -17.50 -18.61 1.08
CA GLU A 185 -18.67 -18.81 0.23
C GLU A 185 -18.70 -20.25 -0.33
N ARG A 186 -17.55 -20.74 -0.81
CA ARG A 186 -17.40 -22.12 -1.28
C ARG A 186 -17.67 -23.14 -0.15
N LEU A 187 -17.26 -22.82 1.09
CA LEU A 187 -17.63 -23.65 2.25
C LEU A 187 -19.15 -23.79 2.38
N PHE A 188 -19.88 -22.68 2.35
CA PHE A 188 -21.35 -22.70 2.51
C PHE A 188 -22.06 -23.40 1.35
N GLU A 189 -21.57 -23.21 0.12
CA GLU A 189 -22.07 -23.95 -1.05
C GLU A 189 -21.86 -25.47 -0.88
N LEU A 190 -20.69 -25.89 -0.41
CA LEU A 190 -20.37 -27.31 -0.17
C LEU A 190 -21.17 -27.88 0.99
N ALA A 191 -21.38 -27.11 2.07
CA ALA A 191 -22.19 -27.56 3.19
C ALA A 191 -23.65 -27.80 2.77
N ALA A 192 -24.19 -26.94 1.89
CA ALA A 192 -25.52 -27.13 1.31
C ALA A 192 -25.57 -28.32 0.35
N ALA A 193 -24.53 -28.54 -0.47
CA ALA A 193 -24.46 -29.63 -1.43
C ALA A 193 -24.13 -30.99 -0.80
N CYS A 194 -23.58 -31.02 0.42
CA CYS A 194 -23.20 -32.23 1.17
C CYS A 194 -23.83 -32.23 2.58
N PRO A 195 -25.17 -32.27 2.71
CA PRO A 195 -25.84 -32.15 4.01
C PRO A 195 -25.53 -33.32 4.95
N GLU A 196 -25.03 -34.44 4.41
CA GLU A 196 -24.62 -35.62 5.16
C GLU A 196 -23.24 -35.44 5.85
N LEU A 197 -22.46 -34.45 5.48
CA LEU A 197 -21.14 -34.20 6.06
C LEU A 197 -21.21 -33.13 7.15
N PRO A 198 -20.62 -33.39 8.34
CA PRO A 198 -20.50 -32.36 9.37
C PRO A 198 -19.31 -31.41 9.07
N PHE A 199 -19.54 -30.12 9.16
CA PHE A 199 -18.52 -29.10 8.99
C PHE A 199 -18.18 -28.43 10.31
N LEU A 200 -16.89 -28.10 10.51
CA LEU A 200 -16.38 -27.34 11.64
C LEU A 200 -15.66 -26.08 11.12
N VAL A 201 -16.22 -24.93 11.42
CA VAL A 201 -15.64 -23.63 11.09
C VAL A 201 -14.96 -23.06 12.33
N MET A 202 -13.68 -22.74 12.20
CA MET A 202 -12.86 -22.15 13.26
C MET A 202 -12.45 -20.72 12.92
N GLU A 203 -12.75 -19.79 13.80
CA GLU A 203 -12.17 -18.44 13.73
C GLU A 203 -10.72 -18.50 14.22
N SER A 204 -9.84 -17.75 13.57
CA SER A 204 -8.46 -17.53 14.02
C SER A 204 -8.09 -16.05 13.95
N TRP A 205 -8.53 -15.36 12.92
CA TRP A 205 -8.37 -13.92 12.79
C TRP A 205 -9.55 -13.16 13.43
N PRO A 206 -9.35 -11.94 13.93
CA PRO A 206 -10.44 -11.08 14.31
C PRO A 206 -11.42 -10.87 13.14
N LEU A 207 -12.69 -11.10 13.38
CA LEU A 207 -13.76 -10.89 12.40
C LEU A 207 -14.55 -9.64 12.76
N ASP A 208 -14.98 -8.92 11.72
CA ASP A 208 -15.99 -7.88 11.89
C ASP A 208 -17.24 -8.47 12.54
N PRO A 209 -17.81 -7.82 13.58
CA PRO A 209 -18.97 -8.36 14.31
C PRO A 209 -20.20 -8.63 13.45
N ALA A 210 -20.49 -7.77 12.46
CA ALA A 210 -21.63 -7.96 11.57
C ALA A 210 -21.39 -9.13 10.62
N TRP A 211 -20.16 -9.26 10.10
CA TRP A 211 -19.75 -10.40 9.29
C TRP A 211 -19.83 -11.72 10.07
N ARG A 212 -19.34 -11.75 11.31
CA ARG A 212 -19.44 -12.92 12.20
C ARG A 212 -20.90 -13.34 12.40
N ALA A 213 -21.76 -12.39 12.77
CA ALA A 213 -23.19 -12.66 12.99
C ALA A 213 -23.87 -13.19 11.72
N HIS A 214 -23.55 -12.64 10.54
CA HIS A 214 -24.05 -13.10 9.26
C HIS A 214 -23.61 -14.54 8.97
N GLY A 215 -22.32 -14.87 9.15
CA GLY A 215 -21.77 -16.20 8.94
C GLY A 215 -22.38 -17.24 9.88
N GLN A 216 -22.50 -16.93 11.16
CA GLN A 216 -23.14 -17.80 12.15
C GLN A 216 -24.62 -18.06 11.83
N ALA A 217 -25.35 -17.04 11.38
CA ALA A 217 -26.74 -17.23 10.96
C ALA A 217 -26.87 -18.13 9.72
N ARG A 218 -25.92 -18.06 8.76
CA ARG A 218 -25.87 -18.99 7.61
C ARG A 218 -25.56 -20.41 8.06
N ALA A 219 -24.57 -20.60 8.92
CA ALA A 219 -24.20 -21.90 9.49
C ALA A 219 -25.40 -22.57 10.19
N ALA A 220 -26.10 -21.79 11.03
CA ALA A 220 -27.30 -22.29 11.75
C ALA A 220 -28.42 -22.74 10.81
N ARG A 221 -28.65 -22.04 9.69
CA ARG A 221 -29.67 -22.43 8.70
C ARG A 221 -29.35 -23.73 7.97
N LEU A 222 -28.07 -24.06 7.78
CA LEU A 222 -27.64 -25.27 7.11
C LEU A 222 -27.76 -26.51 8.02
N GLY A 223 -27.57 -26.32 9.33
CA GLY A 223 -27.75 -27.37 10.34
C GLY A 223 -26.59 -28.37 10.45
N ASN A 224 -25.73 -28.46 9.44
CA ASN A 224 -24.54 -29.33 9.42
C ASN A 224 -23.22 -28.56 9.59
N VAL A 225 -23.25 -27.27 9.93
CA VAL A 225 -22.08 -26.41 10.12
C VAL A 225 -22.01 -25.95 11.58
N GLU A 226 -21.02 -26.43 12.30
CA GLU A 226 -20.67 -25.93 13.62
C GLU A 226 -19.69 -24.76 13.48
N TRP A 227 -19.99 -23.61 14.09
CA TRP A 227 -19.15 -22.42 14.07
C TRP A 227 -18.57 -22.16 15.46
N ARG A 228 -17.24 -22.11 15.56
CA ARG A 228 -16.52 -21.84 16.82
C ARG A 228 -15.67 -20.57 16.72
N GLY A 229 -15.57 -19.87 17.84
CA GLY A 229 -14.62 -18.78 18.04
C GLY A 229 -13.16 -19.24 18.02
N PRO A 230 -12.21 -18.29 18.19
CA PRO A 230 -10.78 -18.60 18.28
C PRO A 230 -10.50 -19.63 19.39
N SER A 231 -9.56 -20.53 19.13
CA SER A 231 -9.16 -21.56 20.09
C SER A 231 -7.64 -21.68 20.15
N ASP A 232 -7.11 -21.75 21.36
CA ASP A 232 -5.69 -22.05 21.62
C ASP A 232 -5.39 -23.55 21.49
N GLY A 233 -6.45 -24.38 21.42
CA GLY A 233 -6.37 -25.84 21.36
C GLY A 233 -6.54 -26.43 19.96
N MET A 234 -5.79 -25.99 18.96
CA MET A 234 -5.89 -26.51 17.59
C MET A 234 -5.67 -28.03 17.50
N ARG A 235 -4.93 -28.64 18.40
CA ARG A 235 -4.80 -30.11 18.53
C ARG A 235 -6.17 -30.78 18.65
N GLU A 236 -7.04 -30.26 19.52
CA GLU A 236 -8.39 -30.81 19.71
C GLU A 236 -9.24 -30.63 18.45
N VAL A 237 -9.11 -29.48 17.78
CA VAL A 237 -9.81 -29.18 16.52
C VAL A 237 -9.42 -30.17 15.44
N PHE A 238 -8.12 -30.44 15.24
CA PHE A 238 -7.66 -31.48 14.31
C PHE A 238 -8.13 -32.87 14.70
N GLY A 239 -8.18 -33.14 16.02
CA GLY A 239 -8.67 -34.45 16.54
C GLY A 239 -10.16 -34.70 16.31
N GLN A 240 -10.96 -33.68 16.02
CA GLN A 240 -12.38 -33.80 15.64
C GLN A 240 -12.58 -33.80 14.13
N SER A 241 -11.52 -33.63 13.38
CA SER A 241 -11.58 -33.43 11.94
C SER A 241 -11.17 -34.68 11.15
N ARG A 242 -11.62 -34.74 9.90
CA ARG A 242 -11.33 -35.81 8.96
C ARG A 242 -10.74 -35.33 7.63
N VAL A 243 -11.12 -34.11 7.20
CA VAL A 243 -10.64 -33.45 5.98
C VAL A 243 -10.43 -31.99 6.30
N LEU A 244 -9.36 -31.39 5.77
CA LEU A 244 -9.20 -29.94 5.74
C LEU A 244 -9.75 -29.41 4.41
N LEU A 245 -10.65 -28.43 4.46
CA LEU A 245 -11.16 -27.69 3.31
C LEU A 245 -10.50 -26.31 3.25
N MET A 246 -9.80 -26.01 2.14
CA MET A 246 -9.07 -24.74 1.97
C MET A 246 -9.28 -24.15 0.56
N PRO A 247 -10.49 -23.69 0.24
CA PRO A 247 -10.86 -23.14 -1.06
C PRO A 247 -10.48 -21.66 -1.19
N SER A 248 -9.25 -21.31 -0.76
CA SER A 248 -8.77 -19.94 -0.70
C SER A 248 -8.86 -19.25 -2.06
N VAL A 249 -9.43 -18.05 -2.08
CA VAL A 249 -9.39 -17.10 -3.19
C VAL A 249 -8.04 -16.38 -3.21
N TRP A 250 -7.47 -16.19 -2.01
CA TRP A 250 -6.15 -15.63 -1.77
C TRP A 250 -5.03 -16.54 -2.32
N GLU A 251 -3.98 -15.94 -2.85
CA GLU A 251 -2.75 -16.67 -3.19
C GLU A 251 -1.97 -17.00 -1.90
N GLU A 252 -2.18 -18.19 -1.37
CA GLU A 252 -1.50 -18.63 -0.14
C GLU A 252 0.01 -18.66 -0.36
N SER A 253 0.73 -17.85 0.39
CA SER A 253 2.20 -17.82 0.31
C SER A 253 2.85 -19.11 0.80
N PHE A 254 2.23 -19.78 1.79
CA PHE A 254 2.59 -21.12 2.26
C PHE A 254 1.33 -21.95 2.54
N GLY A 255 0.62 -21.67 3.63
CA GLY A 255 -0.55 -22.44 4.07
C GLY A 255 -0.20 -23.42 5.21
N ARG A 256 0.27 -22.87 6.35
CA ARG A 256 0.64 -23.67 7.55
C ARG A 256 -0.41 -24.71 7.93
N THR A 257 -1.69 -24.34 7.86
CA THR A 257 -2.83 -25.21 8.21
C THR A 257 -2.83 -26.52 7.40
N VAL A 258 -2.30 -26.51 6.16
CA VAL A 258 -2.12 -27.74 5.37
C VAL A 258 -1.17 -28.71 6.06
N VAL A 259 -0.01 -28.22 6.49
CA VAL A 259 1.00 -29.05 7.19
C VAL A 259 0.46 -29.56 8.53
N GLU A 260 -0.21 -28.67 9.28
CA GLU A 260 -0.85 -29.00 10.57
C GLU A 260 -1.92 -30.10 10.41
N ALA A 261 -2.73 -30.03 9.35
CA ALA A 261 -3.70 -31.08 8.99
C ALA A 261 -2.99 -32.38 8.57
N GLN A 262 -1.97 -32.29 7.73
CA GLN A 262 -1.21 -33.45 7.25
C GLN A 262 -0.48 -34.18 8.39
N LEU A 263 -0.03 -33.48 9.44
CA LEU A 263 0.52 -34.12 10.66
C LEU A 263 -0.47 -35.06 11.34
N ASN A 264 -1.76 -34.79 11.13
CA ASN A 264 -2.86 -35.59 11.67
C ASN A 264 -3.41 -36.62 10.64
N GLY A 265 -2.76 -36.77 9.48
CA GLY A 265 -3.24 -37.63 8.41
C GLY A 265 -4.55 -37.16 7.76
N LEU A 266 -4.92 -35.88 7.94
CA LEU A 266 -6.10 -35.31 7.29
C LEU A 266 -5.75 -35.00 5.83
N PRO A 267 -6.43 -35.57 4.85
CA PRO A 267 -6.30 -35.16 3.46
C PRO A 267 -6.86 -33.73 3.30
N VAL A 268 -6.32 -33.01 2.33
CA VAL A 268 -6.67 -31.61 2.11
C VAL A 268 -7.38 -31.44 0.78
N LEU A 269 -8.55 -30.78 0.78
CA LEU A 269 -9.19 -30.30 -0.43
C LEU A 269 -8.92 -28.79 -0.55
N ALA A 270 -8.15 -28.39 -1.55
CA ALA A 270 -7.70 -27.01 -1.70
C ALA A 270 -7.95 -26.44 -3.10
N SER A 271 -7.99 -25.11 -3.19
CA SER A 271 -7.95 -24.41 -4.47
C SER A 271 -6.53 -24.39 -5.05
N ARG A 272 -6.43 -24.25 -6.39
CA ARG A 272 -5.15 -24.04 -7.09
C ARG A 272 -4.69 -22.59 -6.94
N ARG A 273 -4.36 -22.18 -5.71
CA ARG A 273 -3.91 -20.83 -5.38
C ARG A 273 -2.60 -20.86 -4.59
N GLY A 274 -1.65 -20.02 -5.05
CA GLY A 274 -0.37 -19.85 -4.37
C GLY A 274 0.42 -21.14 -4.21
N ALA A 275 0.93 -21.40 -3.00
CA ALA A 275 1.72 -22.58 -2.63
C ALA A 275 0.87 -23.83 -2.36
N LEU A 276 -0.47 -23.75 -2.36
CA LEU A 276 -1.32 -24.89 -2.00
C LEU A 276 -1.08 -26.14 -2.86
N PRO A 277 -0.92 -26.05 -4.20
CA PRO A 277 -0.65 -27.24 -5.02
C PRO A 277 0.62 -27.98 -4.60
N GLU A 278 1.70 -27.28 -4.30
CA GLU A 278 2.98 -27.90 -3.91
C GLU A 278 2.92 -28.48 -2.48
N LEU A 279 2.14 -27.85 -1.59
CA LEU A 279 1.98 -28.32 -0.22
C LEU A 279 1.05 -29.53 -0.10
N VAL A 280 -0.10 -29.49 -0.75
CA VAL A 280 -1.08 -30.57 -0.72
C VAL A 280 -0.51 -31.83 -1.36
N GLY A 281 0.09 -31.73 -2.55
CA GLY A 281 0.70 -32.84 -3.28
C GLY A 281 -0.25 -34.07 -3.38
N ASP A 282 0.27 -35.23 -3.10
CA ASP A 282 -0.49 -36.50 -3.06
C ASP A 282 -1.33 -36.71 -1.78
N GLY A 283 -1.22 -35.80 -0.82
CA GLY A 283 -1.94 -35.80 0.46
C GLY A 283 -3.36 -35.20 0.39
N GLY A 284 -3.94 -35.06 -0.81
CA GLY A 284 -5.27 -34.48 -0.96
C GLY A 284 -5.69 -34.30 -2.42
N ALA A 285 -6.51 -33.28 -2.68
CA ALA A 285 -6.92 -32.89 -4.02
C ALA A 285 -6.86 -31.34 -4.16
N VAL A 286 -6.50 -30.90 -5.36
CA VAL A 286 -6.41 -29.46 -5.70
C VAL A 286 -7.29 -29.22 -6.92
N LEU A 287 -8.24 -28.29 -6.79
CA LEU A 287 -9.17 -27.92 -7.85
C LEU A 287 -9.04 -26.43 -8.18
N ASP A 288 -9.40 -26.06 -9.41
CA ASP A 288 -9.51 -24.66 -9.76
C ASP A 288 -10.73 -24.04 -9.06
N LEU A 289 -10.65 -22.76 -8.65
CA LEU A 289 -11.76 -22.09 -7.96
C LEU A 289 -13.03 -22.07 -8.81
N GLU A 290 -12.87 -21.95 -10.12
CA GLU A 290 -13.93 -21.90 -11.12
C GLU A 290 -14.50 -23.28 -11.47
N ALA A 291 -13.90 -24.36 -10.95
CA ALA A 291 -14.43 -25.71 -11.16
C ALA A 291 -15.87 -25.82 -10.63
N PRO A 292 -16.73 -26.61 -11.33
CA PRO A 292 -18.11 -26.79 -10.90
C PRO A 292 -18.25 -27.24 -9.45
N LEU A 293 -19.26 -26.76 -8.75
CA LEU A 293 -19.53 -27.15 -7.36
C LEU A 293 -19.67 -28.67 -7.20
N ALA A 294 -20.19 -29.34 -8.23
CA ALA A 294 -20.33 -30.81 -8.25
C ALA A 294 -18.97 -31.53 -8.15
N ASP A 295 -17.93 -30.99 -8.80
CA ASP A 295 -16.58 -31.56 -8.75
C ASP A 295 -15.95 -31.40 -7.37
N TRP A 296 -16.13 -30.20 -6.77
CA TRP A 296 -15.72 -29.94 -5.39
C TRP A 296 -16.43 -30.86 -4.40
N ALA A 297 -17.75 -31.03 -4.54
CA ALA A 297 -18.55 -31.91 -3.68
C ALA A 297 -18.14 -33.38 -3.85
N ALA A 298 -17.88 -33.83 -5.08
CA ALA A 298 -17.42 -35.21 -5.35
C ALA A 298 -16.03 -35.45 -4.74
N ALA A 299 -15.09 -34.52 -4.90
CA ALA A 299 -13.77 -34.61 -4.31
C ALA A 299 -13.83 -34.60 -2.77
N LEU A 300 -14.69 -33.75 -2.17
CA LEU A 300 -14.89 -33.70 -0.72
C LEU A 300 -15.43 -35.03 -0.17
N ARG A 301 -16.47 -35.63 -0.81
CA ARG A 301 -17.02 -36.94 -0.44
C ARG A 301 -15.98 -38.05 -0.57
N HIS A 302 -15.19 -38.03 -1.64
CA HIS A 302 -14.09 -38.98 -1.81
C HIS A 302 -13.08 -38.90 -0.67
N LEU A 303 -12.57 -37.68 -0.37
CA LEU A 303 -11.56 -37.47 0.67
C LEU A 303 -12.10 -37.74 2.08
N HIS A 304 -13.36 -37.49 2.33
CA HIS A 304 -14.03 -37.81 3.59
C HIS A 304 -14.29 -39.32 3.73
N GLY A 305 -14.58 -40.00 2.65
CA GLY A 305 -14.96 -41.42 2.59
C GLY A 305 -13.81 -42.39 2.86
N PRO A 306 -14.11 -43.71 2.92
CA PRO A 306 -13.11 -44.76 3.14
C PRO A 306 -12.12 -44.89 1.97
N GLY A 307 -12.50 -44.49 0.75
CA GLY A 307 -11.66 -44.58 -0.45
C GLY A 307 -10.41 -43.70 -0.42
N ALA A 308 -10.31 -42.73 0.49
CA ALA A 308 -9.15 -41.82 0.62
C ALA A 308 -8.01 -42.38 1.50
N ALA A 309 -7.90 -43.69 1.68
CA ALA A 309 -6.84 -44.29 2.51
C ALA A 309 -5.43 -43.93 2.02
N ALA A 310 -5.22 -43.91 0.70
CA ALA A 310 -3.95 -43.50 0.08
C ALA A 310 -3.60 -42.03 0.35
N GLN A 311 -4.56 -41.12 0.20
CA GLN A 311 -4.37 -39.70 0.47
C GLN A 311 -4.11 -39.41 1.95
N ARG A 312 -4.80 -40.11 2.86
CA ARG A 312 -4.53 -40.03 4.31
C ARG A 312 -3.12 -40.48 4.66
N ALA A 313 -2.69 -41.63 4.12
CA ALA A 313 -1.33 -42.12 4.31
C ALA A 313 -0.28 -41.15 3.73
N ALA A 314 -0.56 -40.59 2.56
CA ALA A 314 0.31 -39.59 1.94
C ALA A 314 0.36 -38.31 2.77
N ALA A 315 -0.77 -37.79 3.24
CA ALA A 315 -0.83 -36.62 4.14
C ALA A 315 0.03 -36.85 5.38
N LEU A 316 -0.13 -37.99 6.04
CA LEU A 316 0.66 -38.31 7.24
C LEU A 316 2.17 -38.38 6.94
N ARG A 317 2.57 -39.01 5.82
CA ARG A 317 3.99 -39.07 5.41
C ARG A 317 4.54 -37.64 5.16
N ARG A 318 3.79 -36.77 4.46
CA ARG A 318 4.21 -35.40 4.16
C ARG A 318 4.35 -34.58 5.43
N GLY A 319 3.36 -34.62 6.32
CA GLY A 319 3.42 -33.93 7.61
C GLY A 319 4.58 -34.41 8.48
N ALA A 320 4.81 -35.74 8.56
CA ALA A 320 5.93 -36.31 9.28
C ALA A 320 7.29 -35.91 8.68
N ALA A 321 7.43 -35.91 7.35
CA ALA A 321 8.63 -35.47 6.67
C ALA A 321 8.93 -34.00 6.91
N HIS A 322 7.89 -33.12 6.92
CA HIS A 322 8.03 -31.70 7.21
C HIS A 322 8.59 -31.48 8.62
N VAL A 323 8.03 -32.15 9.63
CA VAL A 323 8.52 -32.05 11.02
C VAL A 323 9.92 -32.63 11.18
N ALA A 324 10.21 -33.78 10.55
CA ALA A 324 11.55 -34.38 10.57
C ALA A 324 12.61 -33.44 9.96
N GLY A 325 12.20 -32.58 9.01
CA GLY A 325 13.04 -31.54 8.40
C GLY A 325 13.30 -30.31 9.27
N THR A 326 12.66 -30.14 10.44
CA THR A 326 12.74 -28.91 11.25
C THR A 326 14.18 -28.55 11.61
N ALA A 327 14.94 -29.45 12.18
CA ALA A 327 16.33 -29.18 12.60
C ALA A 327 17.22 -28.79 11.40
N SER A 328 17.07 -29.47 10.24
CA SER A 328 17.82 -29.13 9.03
C SER A 328 17.40 -27.77 8.44
N THR A 329 16.13 -27.42 8.50
CA THR A 329 15.61 -26.11 8.07
C THR A 329 16.21 -24.98 8.91
N VAL A 330 16.22 -25.13 10.23
CA VAL A 330 16.79 -24.14 11.15
C VAL A 330 18.31 -24.05 10.98
N ALA A 331 19.01 -25.20 10.90
CA ALA A 331 20.44 -25.21 10.62
C ALA A 331 20.78 -24.53 9.28
N ARG A 332 19.96 -24.75 8.24
CA ARG A 332 20.10 -24.04 6.95
C ARG A 332 19.91 -22.54 7.09
N LEU A 333 18.89 -22.09 7.82
CA LEU A 333 18.68 -20.65 8.10
C LEU A 333 19.91 -20.03 8.78
N LEU A 334 20.38 -20.65 9.87
CA LEU A 334 21.56 -20.17 10.59
C LEU A 334 22.83 -20.18 9.71
N GLY A 335 23.04 -21.23 8.92
CA GLY A 335 24.14 -21.32 7.97
C GLY A 335 24.11 -20.23 6.89
N LEU A 336 22.93 -19.92 6.34
CA LEU A 336 22.76 -18.83 5.37
C LEU A 336 23.05 -17.48 6.01
N LEU A 337 22.58 -17.22 7.23
CA LEU A 337 22.87 -15.99 7.96
C LEU A 337 24.36 -15.85 8.29
N GLN A 338 25.05 -16.93 8.67
CA GLN A 338 26.50 -16.94 8.92
C GLN A 338 27.31 -16.68 7.65
N LEU A 339 26.95 -17.34 6.55
CA LEU A 339 27.62 -17.13 5.26
C LEU A 339 27.40 -15.71 4.76
N HIS A 340 26.19 -15.19 4.90
CA HIS A 340 25.89 -13.80 4.55
C HIS A 340 26.68 -12.83 5.42
N ALA A 341 26.74 -13.04 6.74
CA ALA A 341 27.55 -12.24 7.65
C ALA A 341 29.04 -12.22 7.30
N ALA A 342 29.57 -13.35 6.81
CA ALA A 342 30.96 -13.45 6.38
C ALA A 342 31.21 -12.78 5.00
N SER A 343 30.20 -12.67 4.15
CA SER A 343 30.31 -12.10 2.80
C SER A 343 30.11 -10.59 2.75
N VAL A 344 29.33 -10.04 3.69
CA VAL A 344 29.13 -8.60 3.80
C VAL A 344 30.29 -7.98 4.56
N ALA A 345 31.08 -7.15 3.86
CA ALA A 345 32.11 -6.35 4.54
C ALA A 345 31.45 -5.53 5.67
N PRO A 346 32.08 -5.43 6.87
CA PRO A 346 31.53 -4.60 7.94
C PRO A 346 31.28 -3.20 7.36
N ARG A 347 30.04 -2.84 7.16
CA ARG A 347 29.71 -1.44 6.91
C ARG A 347 30.10 -0.73 8.19
N VAL A 348 31.14 0.11 8.11
CA VAL A 348 31.37 1.11 9.15
C VAL A 348 30.04 1.84 9.24
N PRO A 349 29.39 1.89 10.43
CA PRO A 349 28.17 2.66 10.59
C PRO A 349 28.48 4.03 10.01
N VAL A 350 27.86 4.38 8.89
CA VAL A 350 27.97 5.74 8.38
C VAL A 350 27.45 6.55 9.55
N PRO A 351 28.29 7.38 10.22
CA PRO A 351 27.77 8.24 11.28
C PRO A 351 26.59 8.94 10.63
N ALA A 352 25.40 8.84 11.29
CA ALA A 352 24.15 9.39 10.75
C ALA A 352 24.55 10.71 10.10
N PRO A 353 24.38 10.91 8.78
CA PRO A 353 24.84 12.10 8.12
C PRO A 353 24.38 13.22 9.03
N PRO A 354 25.26 14.14 9.48
CA PRO A 354 24.87 15.19 10.41
C PRO A 354 23.56 15.70 9.86
N PRO A 355 22.42 15.69 10.66
CA PRO A 355 21.06 15.84 10.15
C PRO A 355 21.18 16.80 8.98
N ALA A 356 20.86 16.32 7.79
CA ALA A 356 21.23 17.01 6.54
C ALA A 356 20.86 18.43 6.82
N PRO A 357 21.75 19.42 6.84
CA PRO A 357 21.48 20.74 7.41
C PRO A 357 20.12 21.04 6.91
N ALA A 358 19.14 21.06 7.86
CA ALA A 358 17.70 21.02 7.56
C ALA A 358 17.60 21.85 6.33
N PRO A 359 17.16 21.31 5.15
CA PRO A 359 17.43 21.93 3.87
C PRO A 359 17.25 23.39 4.15
N THR A 360 18.40 24.13 4.17
CA THR A 360 18.34 25.51 4.66
C THR A 360 17.17 25.96 3.87
N PRO A 361 16.00 26.21 4.45
CA PRO A 361 14.91 26.60 3.62
C PRO A 361 15.58 27.70 2.84
N ALA A 362 15.99 27.43 1.62
CA ALA A 362 16.02 28.45 0.65
C ALA A 362 14.58 28.88 0.75
N HIS A 363 14.31 29.77 1.75
CA HIS A 363 13.09 30.53 1.79
C HIS A 363 13.13 31.21 0.44
N ALA A 364 12.59 30.55 -0.54
CA ALA A 364 12.20 31.18 -1.77
C ALA A 364 11.19 32.18 -1.28
N ALA A 365 11.72 33.36 -0.94
CA ALA A 365 10.95 34.45 -0.36
C ALA A 365 9.75 34.60 -1.28
N VAL A 366 8.54 34.54 -0.72
CA VAL A 366 7.33 34.84 -1.48
C VAL A 366 7.56 36.15 -2.18
N ARG A 367 7.63 36.12 -3.49
CA ARG A 367 7.86 37.32 -4.29
C ARG A 367 6.57 37.73 -4.96
N GLU A 368 6.04 38.88 -4.59
CA GLU A 368 4.91 39.45 -5.32
C GLU A 368 5.34 39.88 -6.73
N VAL A 369 4.59 39.46 -7.73
CA VAL A 369 4.84 39.84 -9.12
C VAL A 369 4.02 41.12 -9.43
N PRO A 370 4.66 42.25 -9.68
CA PRO A 370 3.91 43.46 -9.97
C PRO A 370 3.16 43.36 -11.30
N PRO A 371 1.98 43.99 -11.42
CA PRO A 371 1.22 44.01 -12.66
C PRO A 371 2.05 44.51 -13.84
N ARG A 372 1.92 43.77 -14.97
CA ARG A 372 2.61 44.10 -16.23
C ARG A 372 1.64 44.66 -17.27
N GLN A 373 2.16 45.31 -18.29
CA GLN A 373 1.38 45.88 -19.38
C GLN A 373 1.78 45.30 -20.75
N PRO A 374 1.59 43.97 -20.96
CA PRO A 374 1.93 43.36 -22.23
C PRO A 374 1.02 43.90 -23.35
N ARG A 375 1.53 43.86 -24.58
CA ARG A 375 0.74 44.11 -25.78
C ARG A 375 -0.07 42.85 -26.14
N ARG A 376 -1.17 43.01 -26.86
CA ARG A 376 -2.03 41.91 -27.32
C ARG A 376 -1.26 40.84 -28.12
N GLU A 377 -0.32 41.31 -28.95
CA GLU A 377 0.51 40.46 -29.83
C GLU A 377 1.55 39.61 -29.07
N ASP A 378 1.89 39.98 -27.83
CA ASP A 378 2.82 39.24 -26.98
C ASP A 378 2.10 38.12 -26.17
N CYS A 379 0.75 38.04 -26.29
CA CYS A 379 -0.08 37.13 -25.51
C CYS A 379 -0.27 35.76 -26.21
N LEU A 380 -0.16 34.72 -25.42
CA LEU A 380 -0.56 33.37 -25.79
C LEU A 380 -1.69 32.91 -24.86
N PHE A 381 -2.92 32.89 -25.37
CA PHE A 381 -4.08 32.54 -24.57
C PHE A 381 -4.21 31.02 -24.41
N TYR A 382 -4.02 30.56 -23.20
CA TYR A 382 -4.25 29.16 -22.85
C TYR A 382 -5.74 28.86 -22.67
N HIS A 383 -6.48 29.78 -22.01
CA HIS A 383 -7.94 29.67 -21.88
C HIS A 383 -8.64 30.64 -22.84
N SER A 384 -9.73 30.19 -23.44
CA SER A 384 -10.68 31.07 -24.12
C SER A 384 -11.26 32.07 -23.13
N THR A 385 -11.46 33.29 -23.56
CA THR A 385 -12.01 34.36 -22.71
C THR A 385 -12.79 35.39 -23.54
N THR A 386 -13.82 35.98 -22.94
CA THR A 386 -14.51 37.15 -23.48
C THR A 386 -13.97 38.39 -22.76
N LEU A 387 -13.43 39.31 -23.47
CA LEU A 387 -12.91 40.58 -22.94
C LEU A 387 -14.06 41.55 -22.59
N PRO A 388 -13.84 42.53 -21.73
CA PRO A 388 -14.90 43.49 -21.34
C PRO A 388 -15.50 44.30 -22.48
N ASP A 389 -14.79 44.46 -23.59
CA ASP A 389 -15.26 45.12 -24.80
C ASP A 389 -16.07 44.22 -25.73
N GLY A 390 -16.23 42.93 -25.35
CA GLY A 390 -16.96 41.89 -26.13
C GLY A 390 -16.09 41.12 -27.10
N GLU A 391 -14.78 41.37 -27.20
CA GLU A 391 -13.89 40.56 -28.03
C GLU A 391 -13.83 39.12 -27.51
N GLU A 392 -14.11 38.14 -28.38
CA GLU A 392 -13.97 36.73 -28.13
C GLU A 392 -12.54 36.29 -28.48
N VAL A 393 -11.83 35.74 -27.48
CA VAL A 393 -10.48 35.20 -27.66
C VAL A 393 -10.54 33.70 -27.48
N VAL A 394 -10.15 32.95 -28.51
CA VAL A 394 -10.07 31.49 -28.45
C VAL A 394 -8.69 31.07 -27.95
N GLY A 395 -8.66 30.23 -26.90
CA GLY A 395 -7.47 29.60 -26.34
C GLY A 395 -7.43 28.10 -26.64
N ASP A 396 -6.45 27.43 -26.07
CA ASP A 396 -6.34 25.96 -26.17
C ASP A 396 -7.54 25.26 -25.50
N TRP A 397 -8.01 25.81 -24.38
CA TRP A 397 -9.15 25.29 -23.62
C TRP A 397 -10.27 26.32 -23.53
N ASP A 398 -11.51 25.88 -23.69
CA ASP A 398 -12.69 26.69 -23.42
C ASP A 398 -13.45 26.12 -22.22
N LEU A 399 -13.18 26.70 -21.05
CA LEU A 399 -13.79 26.29 -19.79
C LEU A 399 -15.11 27.02 -19.51
N ARG A 400 -15.46 28.03 -20.29
CA ARG A 400 -16.60 28.93 -20.06
C ARG A 400 -17.94 28.22 -19.93
N PRO A 401 -18.27 27.19 -20.73
CA PRO A 401 -19.55 26.49 -20.62
C PRO A 401 -19.73 25.73 -19.31
N ASN A 402 -18.65 25.22 -18.73
CA ASN A 402 -18.68 24.30 -17.59
C ASN A 402 -17.77 24.76 -16.43
N THR A 403 -17.44 26.06 -16.32
CA THR A 403 -16.55 26.58 -15.25
C THR A 403 -17.03 26.21 -13.85
N ALA A 404 -18.34 26.20 -13.62
CA ALA A 404 -18.90 25.84 -12.31
C ALA A 404 -18.60 24.38 -11.93
N GLN A 405 -18.75 23.43 -12.87
CA GLN A 405 -18.39 22.03 -12.62
C GLN A 405 -16.89 21.85 -12.46
N TYR A 406 -16.09 22.58 -13.25
CA TYR A 406 -14.63 22.58 -13.18
C TYR A 406 -14.12 23.05 -11.82
N LEU A 407 -14.82 24.01 -11.18
CA LEU A 407 -14.55 24.50 -9.83
C LEU A 407 -15.38 23.77 -8.75
N GLY A 408 -16.03 22.68 -9.08
CA GLY A 408 -16.76 21.84 -8.14
C GLY A 408 -18.03 22.46 -7.56
N GLY A 409 -18.58 23.54 -8.14
CA GLY A 409 -19.77 24.22 -7.65
C GLY A 409 -19.61 24.84 -6.24
N VAL A 410 -18.37 25.21 -5.89
CA VAL A 410 -18.06 25.84 -4.60
C VAL A 410 -18.49 27.30 -4.58
N ASP A 411 -18.98 27.79 -3.43
CA ASP A 411 -19.27 29.20 -3.22
C ASP A 411 -18.00 29.97 -2.86
N PHE A 412 -17.63 30.93 -3.69
CA PHE A 412 -16.44 31.75 -3.56
C PHE A 412 -16.70 33.11 -2.87
N ASN A 413 -17.95 33.48 -2.61
CA ASN A 413 -18.29 34.79 -2.08
C ASN A 413 -17.67 35.05 -0.69
N GLY A 414 -16.88 36.08 -0.60
CA GLY A 414 -16.16 36.48 0.63
C GLY A 414 -15.01 35.53 1.03
N ARG A 415 -14.61 34.60 0.17
CA ARG A 415 -13.54 33.64 0.47
C ARG A 415 -12.17 34.12 -0.01
N SER A 416 -11.13 33.74 0.75
CA SER A 416 -9.75 33.81 0.30
C SER A 416 -9.35 32.53 -0.43
N VAL A 417 -8.77 32.66 -1.63
CA VAL A 417 -8.40 31.53 -2.49
C VAL A 417 -6.92 31.58 -2.82
N LEU A 418 -6.24 30.43 -2.67
CA LEU A 418 -4.91 30.18 -3.22
C LEU A 418 -5.06 29.27 -4.46
N GLU A 419 -4.76 29.81 -5.62
CA GLU A 419 -4.76 29.10 -6.90
C GLU A 419 -3.33 28.79 -7.34
N ILE A 420 -3.02 27.54 -7.64
CA ILE A 420 -1.73 27.12 -8.20
C ILE A 420 -1.85 27.03 -9.71
N GLY A 421 -0.97 27.76 -10.45
CA GLY A 421 -0.91 27.72 -11.90
C GLY A 421 -2.11 28.37 -12.59
N PRO A 422 -2.31 29.68 -12.50
CA PRO A 422 -3.49 30.38 -13.05
C PRO A 422 -3.53 30.39 -14.58
N ALA A 423 -2.46 30.01 -15.26
CA ALA A 423 -2.29 30.10 -16.72
C ALA A 423 -2.68 31.49 -17.24
N SER A 424 -3.68 31.60 -18.14
CA SER A 424 -4.17 32.89 -18.64
C SER A 424 -5.25 33.54 -17.76
N GLY A 425 -5.54 33.00 -16.56
CA GLY A 425 -6.33 33.62 -15.50
C GLY A 425 -7.84 33.42 -15.59
N HIS A 426 -8.35 32.54 -16.46
CA HIS A 426 -9.80 32.33 -16.59
C HIS A 426 -10.48 32.00 -15.25
N LEU A 427 -9.93 31.04 -14.50
CA LEU A 427 -10.48 30.61 -13.21
C LEU A 427 -10.32 31.72 -12.16
N SER A 428 -9.15 32.34 -12.11
CA SER A 428 -8.83 33.44 -11.18
C SER A 428 -9.86 34.57 -11.27
N PHE A 429 -10.12 35.05 -12.50
CA PHE A 429 -11.04 36.16 -12.73
C PHE A 429 -12.51 35.74 -12.57
N HIS A 430 -12.85 34.48 -12.80
CA HIS A 430 -14.17 33.94 -12.51
C HIS A 430 -14.44 33.92 -11.00
N MET A 431 -13.48 33.43 -10.21
CA MET A 431 -13.59 33.41 -8.74
C MET A 431 -13.63 34.81 -8.15
N GLU A 432 -12.83 35.75 -8.67
CA GLU A 432 -12.88 37.16 -8.27
C GLU A 432 -14.26 37.76 -8.58
N ALA A 433 -14.82 37.50 -9.77
CA ALA A 433 -16.15 37.98 -10.12
C ALA A 433 -17.26 37.39 -9.23
N ALA A 434 -17.05 36.20 -8.68
CA ALA A 434 -17.89 35.56 -7.69
C ALA A 434 -17.65 36.08 -6.25
N GLY A 435 -16.81 37.08 -6.04
CA GLY A 435 -16.57 37.73 -4.74
C GLY A 435 -15.38 37.21 -3.94
N ALA A 436 -14.52 36.37 -4.51
CA ALA A 436 -13.32 35.86 -3.85
C ALA A 436 -12.18 36.90 -3.81
N GLN A 437 -11.30 36.75 -2.83
CA GLN A 437 -9.97 37.35 -2.80
C GLN A 437 -8.96 36.29 -3.28
N VAL A 438 -8.53 36.40 -4.53
CA VAL A 438 -7.69 35.41 -5.17
C VAL A 438 -6.22 35.78 -5.13
N THR A 439 -5.40 34.87 -4.67
CA THR A 439 -3.94 34.91 -4.79
C THR A 439 -3.51 33.72 -5.66
N CYS A 440 -2.92 34.04 -6.80
CA CYS A 440 -2.36 33.04 -7.72
C CYS A 440 -0.89 32.80 -7.38
N LEU A 441 -0.46 31.56 -7.49
CA LEU A 441 0.94 31.17 -7.33
C LEU A 441 1.47 30.55 -8.60
N GLU A 442 2.61 31.05 -9.04
CA GLU A 442 3.42 30.49 -10.10
C GLU A 442 4.82 30.15 -9.59
N PRO A 443 5.45 29.08 -10.02
CA PRO A 443 6.88 28.89 -9.76
C PRO A 443 7.68 29.94 -10.50
N PRO A 444 8.87 30.36 -10.00
CA PRO A 444 9.74 31.28 -10.71
C PRO A 444 10.16 30.70 -12.06
N MET A 445 10.43 31.54 -13.05
CA MET A 445 10.82 31.11 -14.42
C MET A 445 12.09 30.24 -14.47
N SER A 446 12.90 30.23 -13.41
CA SER A 446 14.03 29.32 -13.25
C SER A 446 13.61 27.90 -12.93
N HIS A 447 12.40 27.69 -12.42
CA HIS A 447 11.81 26.37 -12.14
C HIS A 447 11.15 25.84 -13.42
N LEU A 448 11.72 24.81 -14.00
CA LEU A 448 11.22 24.25 -15.26
C LEU A 448 10.33 23.05 -15.02
N TRP A 449 9.18 23.21 -14.39
CA TRP A 449 8.08 22.23 -14.34
C TRP A 449 8.50 20.78 -14.14
N ASP A 450 9.48 20.50 -13.26
CA ASP A 450 9.95 19.12 -13.00
C ASP A 450 10.33 18.29 -14.26
N VAL A 451 10.77 18.94 -15.31
CA VAL A 451 11.15 18.29 -16.56
C VAL A 451 12.25 17.26 -16.33
N VAL A 452 12.04 16.04 -16.83
CA VAL A 452 13.08 15.02 -16.89
C VAL A 452 13.34 14.68 -18.35
N PRO A 453 14.49 15.13 -18.91
CA PRO A 453 14.83 14.82 -20.28
C PRO A 453 15.16 13.32 -20.43
N HIS A 454 14.69 12.71 -21.51
CA HIS A 454 15.12 11.38 -21.91
C HIS A 454 16.46 11.42 -22.64
N GLU A 455 17.07 10.27 -22.83
CA GLU A 455 18.33 10.15 -23.58
C GLU A 455 18.20 10.75 -25.00
N GLY A 456 19.14 11.61 -25.36
CA GLY A 456 19.15 12.33 -26.65
C GLY A 456 18.19 13.53 -26.73
N PHE A 457 17.55 13.94 -25.63
CA PHE A 457 16.65 15.08 -25.61
C PHE A 457 17.40 16.42 -25.63
N ASP A 458 17.05 17.29 -26.58
CA ASP A 458 17.65 18.64 -26.71
C ASP A 458 17.03 19.60 -25.65
N THR A 459 17.50 19.48 -24.42
CA THR A 459 17.04 20.30 -23.29
C THR A 459 17.19 21.80 -23.53
N PRO A 460 18.30 22.35 -24.08
CA PRO A 460 18.43 23.78 -24.36
C PRO A 460 17.38 24.29 -25.34
N ARG A 461 17.13 23.58 -26.45
CA ARG A 461 16.13 23.95 -27.44
C ARG A 461 14.72 23.89 -26.87
N TRP A 462 14.39 22.82 -26.13
CA TRP A 462 13.10 22.69 -25.49
C TRP A 462 12.90 23.80 -24.46
N ARG A 463 13.88 24.09 -23.60
CA ARG A 463 13.85 25.16 -22.60
C ARG A 463 13.52 26.50 -23.23
N HIS A 464 14.16 26.83 -24.35
CA HIS A 464 13.90 28.09 -25.05
C HIS A 464 12.44 28.20 -25.53
N GLY A 465 11.91 27.12 -26.13
CA GLY A 465 10.51 27.08 -26.57
C GLY A 465 9.53 27.16 -25.38
N PHE A 466 9.78 26.38 -24.34
CA PHE A 466 8.97 26.35 -23.13
C PHE A 466 8.93 27.71 -22.42
N THR A 467 10.08 28.35 -22.20
CA THR A 467 10.16 29.69 -21.58
C THR A 467 9.33 30.70 -22.37
N ARG A 468 9.46 30.72 -23.69
CA ARG A 468 8.67 31.63 -24.56
C ARG A 468 7.17 31.37 -24.44
N SER A 469 6.77 30.10 -24.40
CA SER A 469 5.37 29.72 -24.25
C SER A 469 4.78 30.19 -22.93
N ILE A 470 5.48 29.91 -21.80
CA ILE A 470 5.03 30.32 -20.46
C ILE A 470 5.02 31.85 -20.32
N GLU A 471 6.01 32.57 -20.88
CA GLU A 471 5.99 34.03 -20.90
C GLU A 471 4.77 34.55 -21.66
N GLY A 472 4.44 33.99 -22.82
CA GLY A 472 3.24 34.35 -23.58
C GLY A 472 1.94 34.11 -22.81
N VAL A 473 1.84 32.99 -22.07
CA VAL A 473 0.69 32.70 -21.21
C VAL A 473 0.60 33.69 -20.04
N ARG A 474 1.72 34.02 -19.40
CA ARG A 474 1.77 35.05 -18.34
C ARG A 474 1.44 36.46 -18.87
N HIS A 475 1.79 36.76 -20.12
CA HIS A 475 1.36 38.00 -20.79
C HIS A 475 -0.17 38.03 -20.97
N SER A 476 -0.78 36.91 -21.35
CA SER A 476 -2.24 36.83 -21.45
C SER A 476 -2.92 37.07 -20.11
N PHE A 477 -2.40 36.48 -19.02
CA PHE A 477 -2.90 36.74 -17.66
C PHE A 477 -2.90 38.25 -17.34
N TRP A 478 -1.76 38.95 -17.51
CA TRP A 478 -1.64 40.37 -17.20
C TRP A 478 -2.44 41.26 -18.16
N TYR A 479 -2.58 40.83 -19.42
CA TYR A 479 -3.40 41.53 -20.39
C TYR A 479 -4.89 41.53 -19.96
N VAL A 480 -5.45 40.35 -19.63
CA VAL A 480 -6.83 40.21 -19.15
C VAL A 480 -7.02 40.87 -17.80
N HIS A 481 -6.07 40.73 -16.88
CA HIS A 481 -6.05 41.39 -15.57
C HIS A 481 -6.26 42.91 -15.70
N ARG A 482 -5.50 43.55 -16.58
CA ARG A 482 -5.62 44.99 -16.85
C ARG A 482 -6.98 45.33 -17.46
N GLN A 483 -7.44 44.56 -18.46
CA GLN A 483 -8.73 44.84 -19.13
C GLN A 483 -9.91 44.75 -18.14
N ARG A 484 -9.86 43.78 -17.22
CA ARG A 484 -10.89 43.58 -16.19
C ARG A 484 -10.72 44.49 -14.98
N ARG A 485 -9.63 45.28 -14.88
CA ARG A 485 -9.24 46.03 -13.66
C ARG A 485 -9.23 45.12 -12.42
N SER A 486 -8.71 43.90 -12.59
CA SER A 486 -8.69 42.87 -11.56
C SER A 486 -7.78 43.27 -10.38
N ARG A 487 -8.10 42.72 -9.21
CA ARG A 487 -7.31 42.83 -7.96
C ARG A 487 -6.64 41.49 -7.60
N VAL A 488 -6.74 40.47 -8.46
CA VAL A 488 -6.06 39.18 -8.28
C VAL A 488 -4.56 39.45 -8.11
N ARG A 489 -3.98 38.86 -7.09
CA ARG A 489 -2.54 38.92 -6.82
C ARG A 489 -1.83 37.74 -7.46
N LEU A 490 -0.65 37.99 -8.02
CA LEU A 490 0.24 36.91 -8.49
C LEU A 490 1.53 36.92 -7.65
N ILE A 491 1.89 35.76 -7.11
CA ILE A 491 3.11 35.57 -6.35
C ILE A 491 3.97 34.48 -7.00
N GLU A 492 5.27 34.56 -6.82
CA GLU A 492 6.21 33.49 -7.12
C GLU A 492 6.72 32.87 -5.81
N ALA A 493 6.60 31.54 -5.69
CA ALA A 493 7.12 30.75 -4.58
C ALA A 493 7.34 29.29 -5.04
N ASP A 494 8.01 28.50 -4.20
CA ASP A 494 8.09 27.04 -4.41
C ASP A 494 6.75 26.39 -4.02
N PRO A 495 5.98 25.82 -4.96
CA PRO A 495 4.69 25.21 -4.66
C PRO A 495 4.78 23.94 -3.80
N TYR A 496 5.96 23.31 -3.72
CA TYR A 496 6.21 22.14 -2.87
C TYR A 496 6.49 22.48 -1.41
N ALA A 497 6.83 23.73 -1.11
CA ALA A 497 7.19 24.19 0.24
C ALA A 497 6.67 25.60 0.49
N LEU A 498 5.34 25.76 0.54
CA LEU A 498 4.71 27.06 0.79
C LEU A 498 5.04 27.57 2.19
N PRO A 499 5.67 28.74 2.31
CA PRO A 499 6.13 29.25 3.59
C PRO A 499 4.97 29.71 4.48
N ALA A 500 5.17 29.69 5.81
CA ALA A 500 4.15 30.05 6.77
C ALA A 500 3.73 31.53 6.66
N GLU A 501 4.64 32.38 6.23
CA GLU A 501 4.44 33.82 6.04
C GLU A 501 3.40 34.16 4.96
N LEU A 502 3.10 33.19 4.07
CA LEU A 502 2.03 33.34 3.08
C LEU A 502 0.64 33.41 3.75
N GLY A 503 0.52 32.91 4.99
CA GLY A 503 -0.74 32.84 5.71
C GLY A 503 -1.57 31.63 5.28
N GLU A 504 -2.85 31.68 5.61
CA GLU A 504 -3.81 30.62 5.29
C GLU A 504 -4.96 31.17 4.44
N PHE A 505 -5.53 30.29 3.62
CA PHE A 505 -6.64 30.58 2.72
C PHE A 505 -7.85 29.73 3.08
N ASP A 506 -9.05 30.19 2.75
CA ASP A 506 -10.26 29.39 2.92
C ASP A 506 -10.28 28.22 1.93
N ILE A 507 -9.82 28.47 0.69
CA ILE A 507 -9.86 27.50 -0.41
C ILE A 507 -8.47 27.38 -1.05
N GLY A 508 -8.01 26.16 -1.26
CA GLY A 508 -6.84 25.82 -2.08
C GLY A 508 -7.29 25.17 -3.39
N LEU A 509 -6.84 25.69 -4.52
CA LEU A 509 -7.19 25.20 -5.86
C LEU A 509 -5.94 24.72 -6.61
N MET A 510 -5.98 23.48 -7.08
CA MET A 510 -5.01 22.87 -8.00
C MET A 510 -5.79 22.31 -9.20
N ALA A 511 -5.71 23.00 -10.33
CA ALA A 511 -6.51 22.71 -11.51
C ALA A 511 -5.62 22.39 -12.71
N SER A 512 -5.54 21.11 -13.09
CA SER A 512 -4.70 20.58 -14.17
C SER A 512 -3.22 20.98 -14.03
N VAL A 513 -2.70 20.88 -12.80
CA VAL A 513 -1.32 21.23 -12.45
C VAL A 513 -0.54 20.01 -11.98
N LEU A 514 -1.20 19.12 -11.22
CA LEU A 514 -0.53 18.01 -10.56
C LEU A 514 0.01 16.96 -11.55
N LEU A 515 -0.61 16.84 -12.73
CA LEU A 515 -0.11 15.99 -13.81
C LEU A 515 1.31 16.39 -14.26
N HIS A 516 1.72 17.64 -14.08
CA HIS A 516 3.04 18.15 -14.44
C HIS A 516 4.09 18.02 -13.32
N CYS A 517 3.70 17.56 -12.13
CA CYS A 517 4.55 17.53 -10.94
C CYS A 517 5.16 16.16 -10.73
N ARG A 518 6.48 16.07 -10.53
CA ARG A 518 7.11 14.78 -10.17
C ARG A 518 6.70 14.31 -8.77
N ARG A 519 6.39 15.23 -7.86
CA ARG A 519 6.02 14.98 -6.47
C ARG A 519 4.60 15.50 -6.16
N PRO A 520 3.56 14.96 -6.80
CA PRO A 520 2.21 15.52 -6.69
C PRO A 520 1.68 15.47 -5.24
N PHE A 521 2.04 14.46 -4.44
CA PHE A 521 1.64 14.38 -3.05
C PHE A 521 2.22 15.53 -2.20
N ASP A 522 3.49 15.88 -2.41
CA ASP A 522 4.15 16.99 -1.69
C ASP A 522 3.45 18.32 -1.98
N MET A 523 3.05 18.55 -3.24
CA MET A 523 2.30 19.75 -3.60
C MET A 523 0.92 19.78 -2.95
N VAL A 524 0.18 18.66 -2.99
CA VAL A 524 -1.12 18.55 -2.31
C VAL A 524 -0.97 18.82 -0.81
N GLN A 525 0.06 18.25 -0.17
CA GLN A 525 0.35 18.48 1.25
C GLN A 525 0.68 19.95 1.54
N SER A 526 1.51 20.57 0.69
CA SER A 526 1.91 21.97 0.83
C SER A 526 0.72 22.92 0.74
N VAL A 527 -0.16 22.72 -0.24
CA VAL A 527 -1.39 23.53 -0.41
C VAL A 527 -2.38 23.25 0.72
N ALA A 528 -2.59 22.00 1.11
CA ALA A 528 -3.48 21.60 2.20
C ALA A 528 -3.06 22.22 3.54
N ALA A 529 -1.73 22.34 3.79
CA ALA A 529 -1.19 22.99 4.98
C ALA A 529 -1.46 24.52 5.04
N ARG A 530 -1.80 25.13 3.92
CA ARG A 530 -2.18 26.56 3.82
C ARG A 530 -3.68 26.75 3.63
N THR A 531 -4.49 25.65 3.70
CA THR A 531 -5.94 25.70 3.45
C THR A 531 -6.72 25.35 4.71
N ARG A 532 -7.62 26.26 5.11
CA ARG A 532 -8.45 26.09 6.31
C ARG A 532 -9.68 25.23 6.08
N ARG A 533 -10.35 25.34 4.93
CA ARG A 533 -11.69 24.80 4.72
C ARG A 533 -11.79 23.78 3.59
N THR A 534 -11.51 24.20 2.36
CA THR A 534 -11.82 23.43 1.15
C THR A 534 -10.61 23.32 0.24
N VAL A 535 -10.27 22.11 -0.19
CA VAL A 535 -9.31 21.87 -1.28
C VAL A 535 -10.06 21.36 -2.50
N ILE A 536 -9.80 21.99 -3.65
CA ILE A 536 -10.35 21.64 -4.96
C ILE A 536 -9.21 21.13 -5.85
N VAL A 537 -9.38 19.95 -6.41
CA VAL A 537 -8.44 19.38 -7.40
C VAL A 537 -9.22 19.00 -8.65
N THR A 538 -8.78 19.48 -9.81
CA THR A 538 -9.38 19.13 -11.11
C THR A 538 -8.30 18.57 -12.03
N GLU A 539 -8.54 17.37 -12.58
CA GLU A 539 -7.58 16.65 -13.45
C GLU A 539 -8.30 15.87 -14.57
N LEU A 540 -7.54 15.35 -15.51
CA LEU A 540 -8.02 14.50 -16.60
C LEU A 540 -8.65 13.21 -16.06
N TYR A 541 -9.73 12.74 -16.67
CA TYR A 541 -10.43 11.53 -16.27
C TYR A 541 -10.28 10.42 -17.30
N ASP A 542 -9.77 9.27 -16.85
CA ASP A 542 -9.77 8.03 -17.62
C ASP A 542 -10.52 6.93 -16.84
N PRO A 543 -11.74 6.57 -17.29
CA PRO A 543 -12.54 5.56 -16.63
C PRO A 543 -11.89 4.16 -16.65
N SER A 544 -10.94 3.89 -17.54
CA SER A 544 -10.25 2.60 -17.64
C SER A 544 -9.37 2.31 -16.41
N LEU A 545 -8.97 3.33 -15.65
CA LEU A 545 -8.21 3.18 -14.40
C LEU A 545 -9.05 2.63 -13.23
N GLY A 546 -10.37 2.66 -13.36
CA GLY A 546 -11.30 2.14 -12.36
C GLY A 546 -11.34 2.97 -11.06
N PRO A 547 -12.03 2.46 -10.01
CA PRO A 547 -12.34 3.25 -8.82
C PRO A 547 -11.23 3.23 -7.74
N ARG A 548 -10.08 2.63 -7.97
CA ARG A 548 -8.99 2.54 -7.00
C ARG A 548 -8.24 3.87 -6.87
N ALA A 549 -7.59 4.11 -5.72
CA ALA A 549 -6.67 5.22 -5.54
C ALA A 549 -5.38 4.96 -6.34
N LEU A 550 -5.28 5.50 -7.55
CA LEU A 550 -4.16 5.28 -8.47
C LEU A 550 -3.58 6.58 -9.00
N CYS A 551 -2.27 6.54 -9.20
CA CYS A 551 -1.47 7.55 -9.88
C CYS A 551 -0.64 6.79 -10.93
N GLN A 552 -1.01 6.89 -12.21
CA GLN A 552 -0.38 6.16 -13.32
C GLN A 552 0.69 7.02 -13.97
N LEU A 553 1.92 6.50 -14.06
CA LEU A 553 3.00 7.15 -14.80
C LEU A 553 2.69 7.13 -16.31
N GLN A 554 2.72 8.31 -16.96
CA GLN A 554 2.45 8.46 -18.39
C GLN A 554 3.69 8.25 -19.27
N PRO A 555 4.87 8.84 -18.97
CA PRO A 555 6.05 8.65 -19.81
C PRO A 555 6.53 7.20 -19.78
N HIS A 556 6.82 6.67 -20.95
CA HIS A 556 7.49 5.38 -21.11
C HIS A 556 8.36 5.43 -22.36
N ARG A 557 9.17 4.40 -22.61
CA ARG A 557 10.14 4.38 -23.71
C ARG A 557 9.54 4.71 -25.11
N GLY A 558 8.27 4.41 -25.33
CA GLY A 558 7.55 4.71 -26.57
C GLY A 558 6.83 6.06 -26.60
N VAL A 559 6.76 6.78 -25.47
CA VAL A 559 6.09 8.08 -25.34
C VAL A 559 7.05 9.04 -24.65
N GLN A 560 7.68 9.89 -25.44
CA GLN A 560 8.73 10.81 -24.97
C GLN A 560 8.10 12.13 -24.50
N GLN A 561 7.34 12.06 -23.38
CA GLN A 561 6.87 13.24 -22.67
C GLN A 561 7.88 13.63 -21.59
N VAL A 562 8.10 14.92 -21.42
CA VAL A 562 9.09 15.44 -20.47
C VAL A 562 8.48 16.34 -19.39
N ASP A 563 7.21 16.67 -19.52
CA ASP A 563 6.48 17.67 -18.73
C ASP A 563 5.10 17.21 -18.26
N THR A 564 4.66 16.00 -18.62
CA THR A 564 3.41 15.40 -18.16
C THR A 564 3.71 14.01 -17.60
N TRP A 565 3.50 13.82 -16.31
CA TRP A 565 3.93 12.64 -15.58
C TRP A 565 2.80 11.67 -15.28
N TRP A 566 1.63 12.21 -14.89
CA TRP A 566 0.64 11.40 -14.19
C TRP A 566 -0.73 11.49 -14.83
N LEU A 567 -1.45 10.38 -14.71
CA LEU A 567 -2.89 10.31 -14.83
C LEU A 567 -3.43 9.77 -13.50
N PHE A 568 -4.38 10.50 -12.92
CA PHE A 568 -4.90 10.22 -11.59
C PHE A 568 -6.31 9.65 -11.64
N THR A 569 -6.67 8.91 -10.60
CA THR A 569 -8.09 8.62 -10.32
C THR A 569 -8.63 9.61 -9.28
N PRO A 570 -9.94 9.89 -9.28
CA PRO A 570 -10.56 10.72 -8.23
C PRO A 570 -10.27 10.20 -6.82
N GLN A 571 -10.29 8.87 -6.64
CA GLN A 571 -10.05 8.22 -5.36
C GLN A 571 -8.64 8.48 -4.81
N PHE A 572 -7.65 8.71 -5.66
CA PHE A 572 -6.31 9.12 -5.22
C PHE A 572 -6.38 10.39 -4.38
N PHE A 573 -7.09 11.42 -4.84
CA PHE A 573 -7.21 12.70 -4.12
C PHE A 573 -8.13 12.60 -2.91
N VAL A 574 -9.24 11.86 -3.00
CA VAL A 574 -10.10 11.60 -1.84
C VAL A 574 -9.31 10.96 -0.71
N SER A 575 -8.49 9.96 -1.01
CA SER A 575 -7.65 9.29 -0.01
C SER A 575 -6.54 10.19 0.52
N THR A 576 -5.82 10.89 -0.38
CA THR A 576 -4.70 11.77 -0.01
C THR A 576 -5.16 12.94 0.87
N LEU A 577 -6.23 13.63 0.46
CA LEU A 577 -6.78 14.77 1.22
C LEU A 577 -7.44 14.32 2.52
N GLY A 578 -8.05 13.11 2.53
CA GLY A 578 -8.57 12.50 3.75
C GLY A 578 -7.49 12.30 4.81
N LEU A 579 -6.28 11.84 4.43
CA LEU A 579 -5.11 11.75 5.32
C LEU A 579 -4.68 13.11 5.88
N LEU A 580 -4.91 14.18 5.11
CA LEU A 580 -4.55 15.56 5.49
C LEU A 580 -5.67 16.29 6.25
N GLY A 581 -6.74 15.56 6.64
CA GLY A 581 -7.83 16.08 7.48
C GLY A 581 -8.99 16.72 6.71
N PHE A 582 -9.07 16.55 5.38
CA PHE A 582 -10.20 16.95 4.54
C PHE A 582 -11.07 15.73 4.24
N THR A 583 -11.92 15.35 5.17
CA THR A 583 -12.61 14.05 5.17
C THR A 583 -13.99 14.06 4.51
N GLU A 584 -14.58 15.23 4.27
CA GLU A 584 -15.85 15.36 3.54
C GLU A 584 -15.54 15.57 2.05
N ALA A 585 -15.76 14.54 1.24
CA ALA A 585 -15.36 14.52 -0.17
C ALA A 585 -16.54 14.37 -1.11
N ARG A 586 -16.53 15.10 -2.22
CA ARG A 586 -17.41 14.88 -3.38
C ARG A 586 -16.62 14.89 -4.68
N VAL A 587 -17.05 14.07 -5.63
CA VAL A 587 -16.45 13.93 -6.95
C VAL A 587 -17.47 14.32 -8.00
N ILE A 588 -17.05 15.15 -8.94
CA ILE A 588 -17.87 15.63 -10.06
C ILE A 588 -17.16 15.25 -11.34
N LEU A 589 -17.84 14.48 -12.20
CA LEU A 589 -17.38 14.15 -13.54
C LEU A 589 -17.97 15.17 -14.53
N HIS A 590 -17.15 15.68 -15.43
CA HIS A 590 -17.55 16.65 -16.41
C HIS A 590 -16.66 16.57 -17.66
N GLU A 591 -17.02 17.31 -18.69
CA GLU A 591 -16.23 17.45 -19.91
C GLU A 591 -15.86 18.90 -20.15
N GLN A 592 -14.68 19.13 -20.72
CA GLN A 592 -14.21 20.46 -21.12
C GLN A 592 -13.83 20.48 -22.60
N SER A 593 -14.11 21.60 -23.22
CA SER A 593 -13.80 21.78 -24.64
C SER A 593 -12.33 22.13 -24.84
N GLN A 594 -11.69 21.45 -25.77
CA GLN A 594 -10.34 21.77 -26.26
C GLN A 594 -10.40 22.19 -27.74
N PRO A 595 -10.67 23.48 -28.03
CA PRO A 595 -10.86 23.98 -29.39
C PRO A 595 -9.67 23.73 -30.32
N SER A 596 -8.44 23.85 -29.80
CA SER A 596 -7.20 23.61 -30.54
C SER A 596 -7.11 22.19 -31.16
N GLN A 597 -7.82 21.22 -30.56
CA GLN A 597 -7.87 19.82 -31.01
C GLN A 597 -9.28 19.37 -31.42
N ASN A 598 -10.24 20.29 -31.44
CA ASN A 598 -11.65 20.04 -31.80
C ASN A 598 -12.23 18.82 -31.06
N ARG A 599 -12.04 18.74 -29.73
CA ARG A 599 -12.52 17.60 -28.91
C ARG A 599 -13.09 18.04 -27.58
N GLN A 600 -13.93 17.17 -26.99
CA GLN A 600 -14.31 17.22 -25.59
C GLN A 600 -13.39 16.29 -24.80
N VAL A 601 -12.96 16.74 -23.65
CA VAL A 601 -12.01 16.01 -22.80
C VAL A 601 -12.69 15.67 -21.48
N PRO A 602 -12.81 14.39 -21.14
CA PRO A 602 -13.34 13.97 -19.85
C PRO A 602 -12.41 14.43 -18.72
N MET A 603 -13.01 14.99 -17.68
CA MET A 603 -12.31 15.47 -16.49
C MET A 603 -13.08 15.11 -15.22
N PHE A 604 -12.40 15.20 -14.11
CA PHE A 604 -13.05 15.14 -12.80
C PHE A 604 -12.60 16.29 -11.92
N THR A 605 -13.49 16.70 -11.01
CA THR A 605 -13.17 17.60 -9.90
C THR A 605 -13.45 16.90 -8.59
N VAL A 606 -12.47 16.89 -7.70
CA VAL A 606 -12.60 16.47 -6.32
C VAL A 606 -12.65 17.71 -5.44
N VAL A 607 -13.68 17.81 -4.63
CA VAL A 607 -13.81 18.85 -3.59
C VAL A 607 -13.76 18.14 -2.26
N CYS A 608 -12.78 18.48 -1.44
CA CYS A 608 -12.65 17.93 -0.09
C CYS A 608 -12.70 19.05 0.95
N GLU A 609 -13.45 18.84 2.02
CA GLU A 609 -13.69 19.83 3.08
C GLU A 609 -13.25 19.27 4.44
N ARG A 610 -12.82 20.18 5.33
CA ARG A 610 -12.59 19.85 6.73
C ARG A 610 -13.92 19.78 7.46
N PRO A 611 -14.17 18.80 8.35
CA PRO A 611 -15.39 18.71 9.12
C PRO A 611 -15.64 19.98 9.94
N GLY A 612 -16.84 20.54 9.84
CA GLY A 612 -17.24 21.72 10.61
C GLY A 612 -16.61 23.04 10.21
N ALA A 613 -16.07 23.15 9.01
CA ALA A 613 -15.41 24.36 8.48
C ALA A 613 -16.39 25.36 7.81
#